data_eab5971849212512a7d865c861efb95a
#
_entry.id   eab5971849212512a7d865c861efb95a
#
_cell.length_a   1.000
_cell.length_b   1.000
_cell.length_c   1.000
_cell.angle_alpha   90.00
_cell.angle_beta   90.00
_cell.angle_gamma   90.00
#
_symmetry.space_group_name_H-M   'P 1'
#
loop_
_entity.id
_entity.type
_entity.pdbx_description
1 polymer ?
#
loop_
_entity_poly.entity_id
_entity_poly.type
_entity_poly.pdbx_seq_one_letter_code
_entity_poly.pdbx_strand_id
1 'polypeptide(L)' 'MKLIRYVHWQDGDMWLGYLEEYPDYMTQAETIQELEENLRDIYADLSSGAIPGARKVAELQVP' A
#
# COMPACT_ATOMS: atom_id res chain seq x y z
N MET A 1 7.00 17.40 -0.14
CA MET A 1 5.95 16.36 -0.26
C MET A 1 6.49 15.16 -1.02
N LYS A 2 6.28 13.96 -0.51
CA LYS A 2 6.78 12.73 -1.12
C LYS A 2 5.64 12.00 -1.83
N LEU A 3 5.87 11.57 -3.07
CA LEU A 3 4.93 10.76 -3.81
C LEU A 3 5.35 9.30 -3.73
N ILE A 4 4.42 8.43 -3.39
CA ILE A 4 4.63 6.99 -3.41
C ILE A 4 3.57 6.37 -4.31
N ARG A 5 3.86 5.21 -4.84
CA ARG A 5 2.98 4.54 -5.79
C ARG A 5 2.14 3.49 -5.08
N TYR A 6 0.90 3.34 -5.52
CA TYR A 6 0.03 2.30 -5.01
C TYR A 6 -0.72 1.64 -6.17
N VAL A 7 -1.07 0.39 -5.97
CA VAL A 7 -1.84 -0.41 -6.92
C VAL A 7 -3.27 -0.47 -6.39
N HIS A 8 -4.24 -0.28 -7.26
CA HIS A 8 -5.64 -0.38 -6.87
C HIS A 8 -6.47 -1.00 -7.97
N TRP A 9 -7.57 -1.60 -7.56
CA TRP A 9 -8.56 -2.14 -8.48
C TRP A 9 -9.91 -2.16 -7.77
N GLN A 10 -10.97 -2.41 -8.53
CA GLN A 10 -12.31 -2.47 -8.00
C GLN A 10 -12.83 -3.90 -8.12
N ASP A 11 -13.45 -4.37 -7.03
CA ASP A 11 -14.09 -5.67 -6.99
C ASP A 11 -15.49 -5.48 -6.46
N GLY A 12 -16.49 -5.56 -7.34
CA GLY A 12 -17.86 -5.20 -7.00
C GLY A 12 -17.94 -3.73 -6.62
N ASP A 13 -18.48 -3.47 -5.44
CA ASP A 13 -18.63 -2.11 -4.92
C ASP A 13 -17.43 -1.65 -4.10
N MET A 14 -16.42 -2.50 -3.96
CA MET A 14 -15.27 -2.21 -3.10
C MET A 14 -14.03 -1.87 -3.91
N TRP A 15 -13.27 -0.92 -3.41
CA TRP A 15 -11.94 -0.60 -3.92
C TRP A 15 -10.91 -1.34 -3.07
N LEU A 16 -9.97 -1.98 -3.73
CA LEU A 16 -8.87 -2.68 -3.06
C LEU A 16 -7.56 -2.08 -3.51
N GLY A 17 -6.56 -2.16 -2.65
CA GLY A 17 -5.26 -1.63 -3.02
C GLY A 17 -4.17 -1.95 -2.02
N TYR A 18 -2.95 -1.70 -2.46
CA TYR A 18 -1.77 -1.84 -1.62
C TYR A 18 -0.69 -0.87 -2.10
N LEU A 19 0.19 -0.52 -1.19
CA LEU A 19 1.37 0.29 -1.53
C LEU A 19 2.34 -0.58 -2.32
N GLU A 20 2.89 -0.07 -3.41
CA GLU A 20 3.80 -0.82 -4.27
C GLU A 20 5.00 -1.36 -3.50
N GLU A 21 5.52 -0.58 -2.54
CA GLU A 21 6.66 -0.98 -1.71
C GLU A 21 6.30 -2.04 -0.67
N TYR A 22 5.01 -2.20 -0.34
CA TYR A 22 4.55 -3.10 0.71
C TYR A 22 3.36 -3.93 0.24
N PRO A 23 3.57 -4.81 -0.74
CA PRO A 23 2.44 -5.52 -1.38
C PRO A 23 1.68 -6.49 -0.49
N ASP A 24 2.25 -6.84 0.68
CA ASP A 24 1.59 -7.75 1.61
C ASP A 24 0.51 -7.07 2.45
N TYR A 25 0.40 -5.74 2.38
CA TYR A 25 -0.50 -4.97 3.25
C TYR A 25 -1.64 -4.39 2.44
N MET A 26 -2.57 -5.25 2.05
CA MET A 26 -3.73 -4.87 1.26
C MET A 26 -4.82 -4.29 2.15
N THR A 27 -5.54 -3.30 1.64
CA THR A 27 -6.70 -2.74 2.31
C THR A 27 -7.85 -2.58 1.32
N GLN A 28 -9.04 -2.30 1.83
CA GLN A 28 -10.22 -2.09 1.01
C GLN A 28 -11.05 -0.95 1.56
N ALA A 29 -11.85 -0.34 0.68
CA ALA A 29 -12.69 0.80 1.03
C ALA A 29 -13.84 0.92 0.04
N GLU A 30 -14.85 1.71 0.39
CA GLU A 30 -16.01 1.94 -0.47
C GLU A 30 -15.75 3.01 -1.52
N THR A 31 -14.78 3.89 -1.29
CA THR A 31 -14.39 4.95 -2.23
C THR A 31 -12.88 4.98 -2.40
N ILE A 32 -12.44 5.56 -3.53
CA ILE A 32 -11.00 5.69 -3.78
C ILE A 32 -10.35 6.65 -2.76
N GLN A 33 -11.05 7.68 -2.33
CA GLN A 33 -10.54 8.62 -1.35
C GLN A 33 -10.30 7.94 0.00
N GLU A 34 -11.24 7.11 0.41
CA GLU A 34 -11.11 6.34 1.65
C GLU A 34 -9.98 5.31 1.54
N LEU A 35 -9.82 4.68 0.37
CA LEU A 35 -8.72 3.77 0.11
C LEU A 35 -7.38 4.49 0.30
N GLU A 36 -7.25 5.69 -0.26
CA GLU A 36 -6.03 6.47 -0.14
C GLU A 36 -5.73 6.84 1.31
N GLU A 37 -6.76 7.20 2.09
CA GLU A 37 -6.58 7.48 3.52
C GLU A 37 -6.06 6.25 4.26
N ASN A 38 -6.64 5.09 3.99
CA ASN A 38 -6.21 3.83 4.59
C ASN A 38 -4.76 3.52 4.23
N LEU A 39 -4.38 3.75 2.97
CA LEU A 39 -3.01 3.50 2.51
C LEU A 39 -2.01 4.47 3.16
N ARG A 40 -2.41 5.72 3.39
CA ARG A 40 -1.56 6.69 4.10
C ARG A 40 -1.30 6.23 5.53
N ASP A 41 -2.31 5.71 6.21
CA ASP A 41 -2.17 5.20 7.57
C ASP A 41 -1.23 3.99 7.61
N ILE A 42 -1.37 3.09 6.64
CA ILE A 42 -0.49 1.92 6.51
C ILE A 42 0.95 2.39 6.28
N TYR A 43 1.16 3.36 5.40
CA TYR A 43 2.48 3.89 5.12
C TYR A 43 3.12 4.48 6.37
N ALA A 44 2.35 5.24 7.14
CA ALA A 44 2.84 5.84 8.37
C ALA A 44 3.29 4.77 9.37
N ASP A 45 2.50 3.72 9.53
CA ASP A 45 2.81 2.63 10.44
C ASP A 45 4.05 1.85 9.99
N LEU A 46 4.15 1.54 8.69
CA LEU A 46 5.26 0.76 8.15
C LEU A 46 6.56 1.56 8.14
N SER A 47 6.50 2.82 7.80
CA SER A 47 7.69 3.67 7.70
C SER A 47 8.21 4.11 9.06
N SER A 48 7.37 4.10 10.09
CA SER A 48 7.77 4.45 11.45
C SER A 48 8.42 3.28 12.20
N GLY A 49 8.38 2.07 11.62
CA GLY A 49 8.89 0.87 12.28
C GLY A 49 7.95 0.29 13.31
N ALA A 50 6.68 0.74 13.33
CA ALA A 50 5.68 0.23 14.25
C ALA A 50 5.32 -1.23 13.98
N ILE A 51 5.52 -1.69 12.73
CA ILE A 51 5.28 -3.07 12.32
C ILE A 51 6.62 -3.77 12.11
N PRO A 52 7.04 -4.67 13.00
CA PRO A 52 8.30 -5.37 12.83
C PRO A 52 8.24 -6.34 11.65
N GLY A 53 9.33 -6.46 10.91
CA GLY A 53 9.43 -7.38 9.80
C GLY A 53 8.68 -6.95 8.55
N ALA A 54 8.39 -5.65 8.40
CA ALA A 54 7.76 -5.13 7.18
C ALA A 54 8.63 -5.47 5.96
N ARG A 55 7.98 -5.97 4.92
CA ARG A 55 8.67 -6.35 3.69
C ARG A 55 8.83 -5.15 2.79
N LYS A 56 9.89 -5.18 2.00
CA LYS A 56 10.22 -4.09 1.08
C LYS A 56 10.38 -4.63 -0.32
N VAL A 57 10.07 -3.80 -1.30
CA VAL A 57 10.31 -4.10 -2.71
C VAL A 57 11.69 -3.59 -3.07
N ALA A 58 12.44 -4.42 -3.74
CA ALA A 58 13.75 -4.07 -4.26
C ALA A 58 13.91 -4.64 -5.66
N GLU A 59 14.87 -4.15 -6.40
CA GLU A 59 15.13 -4.63 -7.76
C GLU A 59 16.28 -5.62 -7.73
N LEU A 60 16.16 -6.66 -8.55
CA LEU A 60 17.18 -7.68 -8.71
C LEU A 60 17.50 -7.79 -10.20
N GLN A 61 18.78 -7.70 -10.55
CA GLN A 61 19.19 -7.91 -11.93
C GLN A 61 19.33 -9.41 -12.23
N VAL A 62 18.75 -9.82 -13.35
CA VAL A 62 18.86 -11.20 -13.80
C VAL A 62 19.34 -11.21 -15.24
N PRO A 63 20.06 -12.29 -15.67
CA PRO A 63 20.49 -12.37 -17.06
C PRO A 63 19.34 -12.54 -18.04
#